data_0036df700183aed793518a013d4200c7
#
_entry.id   0036df700183aed793518a013d4200c7
#
_cell.length_a   1.000
_cell.length_b   1.000
_cell.length_c   1.000
_cell.angle_alpha   90.00
_cell.angle_beta   90.00
_cell.angle_gamma   90.00
#
_symmetry.space_group_name_H-M   'P 1'
#
loop_
_entity.id
_entity.type
_entity.pdbx_description
1 polymer ?
#
loop_
_entity_poly.entity_id
_entity_poly.type
_entity_poly.pdbx_seq_one_letter_code
_entity_poly.pdbx_strand_id
1 'polypeptide(L)'
;MALTSRLATPADLPALTPLVDAAIGRLLSPWLDAAQVEASRAIMGVDTRLVDDGTYFVVEDDGSLAGCGGWSRRATLYGGDHTEGRDDALLDPATQPARIRAMYTHPDHTRRGVGRLVLQLCEAAAAAAGVTRVQLMATVAGRPLYEAA
;
A
#
# COMPACT_ATOMS: atom_id res chain seq x y z
N MET A 1 15.88 -6.66 15.64
CA MET A 1 14.74 -6.17 14.82
C MET A 1 13.86 -7.36 14.45
N ALA A 2 12.58 -7.29 14.80
CA ALA A 2 11.64 -8.35 14.54
C ALA A 2 10.43 -7.78 13.79
N LEU A 3 10.29 -8.13 12.51
CA LEU A 3 9.13 -7.75 11.70
C LEU A 3 8.03 -8.80 11.88
N THR A 4 6.84 -8.32 12.20
CA THR A 4 5.64 -9.14 12.27
C THR A 4 4.57 -8.56 11.35
N SER A 5 3.67 -9.39 10.89
CA SER A 5 2.62 -8.96 9.96
C SER A 5 1.26 -9.54 10.37
N ARG A 6 0.21 -8.83 10.03
CA ARG A 6 -1.17 -9.28 10.21
C ARG A 6 -2.11 -8.50 9.29
N LEU A 7 -3.33 -8.97 9.14
CA LEU A 7 -4.36 -8.20 8.45
C LEU A 7 -4.74 -6.97 9.28
N ALA A 8 -4.97 -5.86 8.60
CA ALA A 8 -5.46 -4.64 9.23
C ALA A 8 -6.93 -4.80 9.61
N THR A 9 -7.32 -4.14 10.70
CA THR A 9 -8.70 -4.04 11.15
C THR A 9 -9.10 -2.56 11.20
N PRO A 10 -10.40 -2.24 11.29
CA PRO A 10 -10.82 -0.84 11.43
C PRO A 10 -10.17 -0.12 12.63
N ALA A 11 -9.82 -0.86 13.68
CA ALA A 11 -9.13 -0.30 14.84
C ALA A 11 -7.72 0.23 14.52
N ASP A 12 -7.13 -0.19 13.41
CA ASP A 12 -5.81 0.28 12.98
C ASP A 12 -5.85 1.62 12.27
N LEU A 13 -7.00 2.06 11.78
CA LEU A 13 -7.12 3.28 10.97
C LEU A 13 -6.55 4.53 11.65
N PRO A 14 -6.80 4.80 12.94
CA PRO A 14 -6.22 5.98 13.59
C PRO A 14 -4.69 6.00 13.60
N ALA A 15 -4.05 4.82 13.70
CA ALA A 15 -2.58 4.71 13.67
C ALA A 15 -2.03 4.72 12.25
N LEU A 16 -2.77 4.22 11.28
CA LEU A 16 -2.35 4.20 9.87
C LEU A 16 -2.34 5.60 9.26
N THR A 17 -3.26 6.46 9.62
CA THR A 17 -3.35 7.81 9.04
C THR A 17 -2.07 8.63 9.22
N PRO A 18 -1.49 8.77 10.43
CA PRO A 18 -0.21 9.48 10.56
C PRO A 18 0.96 8.79 9.87
N LEU A 19 0.98 7.46 9.83
CA LEU A 19 2.02 6.73 9.11
C LEU A 19 2.00 7.06 7.61
N VAL A 20 0.83 6.99 7.00
CA VAL A 20 0.65 7.27 5.58
C VAL A 20 1.00 8.72 5.28
N ASP A 21 0.57 9.65 6.12
CA ASP A 21 0.89 11.06 5.96
C ASP A 21 2.40 11.32 6.05
N ALA A 22 3.08 10.73 7.02
CA ALA A 22 4.53 10.85 7.16
C ALA A 22 5.27 10.24 5.96
N ALA A 23 4.82 9.11 5.46
CA ALA A 23 5.40 8.46 4.29
C ALA A 23 5.29 9.35 3.05
N ILE A 24 4.12 9.92 2.80
CA ILE A 24 3.92 10.82 1.66
C ILE A 24 4.82 12.04 1.79
N GLY A 25 4.82 12.71 2.96
CA GLY A 25 5.56 13.95 3.15
C GLY A 25 7.07 13.77 3.11
N ARG A 26 7.59 12.76 3.82
CA ARG A 26 9.04 12.60 3.99
C ARG A 26 9.71 11.79 2.88
N LEU A 27 9.06 10.74 2.37
CA LEU A 27 9.68 9.86 1.39
C LEU A 27 9.63 10.41 -0.03
N LEU A 28 8.69 11.28 -0.34
CA LEU A 28 8.60 11.91 -1.65
C LEU A 28 9.38 13.23 -1.75
N SER A 29 9.67 13.89 -0.63
CA SER A 29 10.34 15.18 -0.65
C SER A 29 11.72 15.20 -1.32
N PRO A 30 12.54 14.14 -1.32
CA PRO A 30 13.79 14.12 -2.06
C PRO A 30 13.63 14.18 -3.58
N TRP A 31 12.45 13.82 -4.10
CA TRP A 31 12.15 13.68 -5.53
C TRP A 31 11.24 14.78 -6.05
N LEU A 32 10.36 15.31 -5.18
CA LEU A 32 9.29 16.22 -5.53
C LEU A 32 9.40 17.49 -4.68
N ASP A 33 9.00 18.64 -5.23
CA ASP A 33 8.89 19.87 -4.44
C ASP A 33 7.65 19.85 -3.54
N ALA A 34 7.50 20.85 -2.66
CA ALA A 34 6.41 20.91 -1.70
C ALA A 34 5.02 20.91 -2.38
N ALA A 35 4.88 21.60 -3.50
CA ALA A 35 3.61 21.64 -4.24
C ALA A 35 3.29 20.27 -4.85
N GLN A 36 4.30 19.59 -5.38
CA GLN A 36 4.13 18.25 -5.94
C GLN A 36 3.79 17.23 -4.86
N VAL A 37 4.39 17.31 -3.68
CA VAL A 37 4.06 16.45 -2.54
C VAL A 37 2.61 16.67 -2.13
N GLU A 38 2.15 17.92 -2.01
CA GLU A 38 0.75 18.21 -1.69
C GLU A 38 -0.21 17.69 -2.78
N ALA A 39 0.15 17.83 -4.05
CA ALA A 39 -0.66 17.27 -5.14
C ALA A 39 -0.77 15.74 -5.04
N SER A 40 0.30 15.07 -4.60
CA SER A 40 0.28 13.63 -4.38
C SER A 40 -0.74 13.22 -3.32
N ARG A 41 -0.97 14.03 -2.30
CA ARG A 41 -1.96 13.75 -1.25
C ARG A 41 -3.39 13.70 -1.79
N ALA A 42 -3.67 14.31 -2.93
CA ALA A 42 -4.98 14.26 -3.56
C ALA A 42 -5.29 12.88 -4.16
N ILE A 43 -4.28 12.10 -4.50
CA ILE A 43 -4.42 10.79 -5.14
C ILE A 43 -3.87 9.64 -4.29
N MET A 44 -3.32 9.93 -3.11
CA MET A 44 -2.74 8.94 -2.20
C MET A 44 -3.39 9.07 -0.83
N GLY A 45 -3.40 8.00 -0.08
CA GLY A 45 -3.95 8.02 1.28
C GLY A 45 -4.41 6.65 1.74
N VAL A 46 -5.02 6.63 2.93
CA VAL A 46 -5.58 5.41 3.51
C VAL A 46 -6.75 4.92 2.66
N ASP A 47 -6.87 3.62 2.51
CA ASP A 47 -7.94 2.98 1.74
C ASP A 47 -8.71 1.99 2.61
N THR A 48 -9.84 2.44 3.15
CA THR A 48 -10.68 1.62 4.02
C THR A 48 -11.34 0.46 3.28
N ARG A 49 -11.52 0.57 1.96
CA ARG A 49 -12.07 -0.53 1.16
C ARG A 49 -11.20 -1.78 1.26
N LEU A 50 -9.88 -1.63 1.26
CA LEU A 50 -8.98 -2.77 1.38
C LEU A 50 -9.05 -3.39 2.77
N VAL A 51 -9.26 -2.61 3.80
CA VAL A 51 -9.49 -3.11 5.17
C VAL A 51 -10.79 -3.89 5.22
N ASP A 52 -11.87 -3.36 4.65
CA ASP A 52 -13.17 -4.01 4.62
C ASP A 52 -13.15 -5.31 3.80
N ASP A 53 -12.39 -5.33 2.71
CA ASP A 53 -12.23 -6.52 1.86
C ASP A 53 -11.36 -7.60 2.51
N GLY A 54 -10.66 -7.28 3.61
CA GLY A 54 -9.75 -8.23 4.27
C GLY A 54 -8.46 -8.46 3.48
N THR A 55 -8.01 -7.47 2.72
CA THR A 55 -6.84 -7.59 1.84
C THR A 55 -5.73 -6.58 2.17
N TYR A 56 -5.84 -5.87 3.28
CA TYR A 56 -4.84 -4.91 3.73
C TYR A 56 -4.01 -5.48 4.87
N PHE A 57 -2.68 -5.37 4.74
CA PHE A 57 -1.74 -5.86 5.74
C PHE A 57 -1.07 -4.70 6.48
N VAL A 58 -0.76 -4.93 7.74
CA VAL A 58 0.13 -4.05 8.52
C VAL A 58 1.36 -4.84 8.94
N VAL A 59 2.49 -4.15 9.00
CA VAL A 59 3.76 -4.68 9.45
C VAL A 59 4.23 -3.87 10.65
N GLU A 60 4.61 -4.56 11.71
CA GLU A 60 5.16 -3.96 12.91
C GLU A 60 6.63 -4.36 13.07
N ASP A 61 7.45 -3.44 13.55
CA ASP A 61 8.86 -3.63 13.86
C ASP A 61 9.02 -3.48 15.37
N ASP A 62 9.25 -4.59 16.07
CA ASP A 62 9.31 -4.65 17.52
C ASP A 62 8.09 -3.99 18.22
N GLY A 63 6.90 -4.20 17.63
CA GLY A 63 5.65 -3.67 18.16
C GLY A 63 5.27 -2.28 17.69
N SER A 64 6.14 -1.59 16.94
CA SER A 64 5.86 -0.28 16.36
C SER A 64 5.37 -0.42 14.91
N LEU A 65 4.33 0.29 14.55
CA LEU A 65 3.78 0.24 13.20
C LEU A 65 4.81 0.78 12.19
N ALA A 66 5.25 -0.09 11.29
CA ALA A 66 6.35 0.20 10.37
C ALA A 66 5.90 0.36 8.92
N GLY A 67 4.84 -0.31 8.52
CA GLY A 67 4.36 -0.22 7.14
C GLY A 67 3.01 -0.88 6.94
N CYS A 68 2.49 -0.70 5.75
CA CYS A 68 1.19 -1.24 5.37
C CYS A 68 1.10 -1.35 3.85
N GLY A 69 0.11 -2.09 3.40
CA GLY A 69 -0.17 -2.23 1.99
C GLY A 69 -1.15 -3.37 1.75
N GLY A 70 -1.75 -3.38 0.59
CA GLY A 70 -2.74 -4.39 0.28
C GLY A 70 -2.87 -4.67 -1.20
N TRP A 71 -3.77 -5.59 -1.50
CA TRP A 71 -4.12 -5.94 -2.86
C TRP A 71 -5.63 -5.86 -3.03
N SER A 72 -6.08 -5.76 -4.26
CA SER A 72 -7.50 -5.62 -4.55
C SER A 72 -7.87 -6.34 -5.84
N ARG A 73 -9.05 -6.97 -5.83
CA ARG A 73 -9.70 -7.51 -7.03
C ARG A 73 -10.54 -6.45 -7.74
N ARG A 74 -10.47 -5.20 -7.32
CA ARG A 74 -11.29 -4.13 -7.88
C ARG A 74 -10.50 -3.34 -8.91
N ALA A 75 -11.20 -2.66 -9.81
CA ALA A 75 -10.59 -1.99 -10.95
C ALA A 75 -9.75 -0.78 -10.59
N THR A 76 -9.98 -0.15 -9.45
CA THR A 76 -9.21 1.01 -9.01
C THR A 76 -7.72 0.67 -8.92
N LEU A 77 -6.87 1.41 -9.62
CA LEU A 77 -5.43 1.14 -9.70
C LEU A 77 -4.63 1.90 -8.64
N TYR A 78 -5.07 3.08 -8.24
CA TYR A 78 -4.35 3.94 -7.29
C TYR A 78 -5.30 4.78 -6.46
N GLY A 79 -4.76 5.42 -5.41
CA GLY A 79 -5.49 6.36 -4.59
C GLY A 79 -5.95 5.79 -3.25
N GLY A 80 -6.71 6.59 -2.52
CA GLY A 80 -7.31 6.27 -1.25
C GLY A 80 -8.80 6.65 -1.21
N ASP A 81 -9.39 6.69 -0.02
CA ASP A 81 -10.82 6.94 0.15
C ASP A 81 -11.29 8.26 -0.46
N HIS A 82 -10.43 9.29 -0.42
CA HIS A 82 -10.76 10.63 -0.91
C HIS A 82 -10.48 10.84 -2.40
N THR A 83 -9.95 9.82 -3.09
CA THR A 83 -9.59 9.96 -4.50
C THR A 83 -10.83 9.87 -5.37
N GLU A 84 -11.01 10.86 -6.25
CA GLU A 84 -12.12 10.88 -7.21
C GLU A 84 -11.89 9.90 -8.35
N GLY A 85 -12.97 9.47 -8.99
CA GLY A 85 -12.92 8.61 -10.17
C GLY A 85 -12.56 7.16 -9.87
N ARG A 86 -12.71 6.71 -8.64
CA ARG A 86 -12.45 5.31 -8.27
C ARG A 86 -13.50 4.40 -8.89
N ASP A 87 -13.04 3.23 -9.32
CA ASP A 87 -13.90 2.17 -9.84
C ASP A 87 -13.78 0.94 -8.92
N ASP A 88 -14.85 0.65 -8.18
CA ASP A 88 -14.92 -0.49 -7.26
C ASP A 88 -15.43 -1.78 -7.90
N ALA A 89 -15.59 -1.82 -9.23
CA ALA A 89 -16.00 -3.02 -9.93
C ALA A 89 -15.01 -4.16 -9.71
N LEU A 90 -15.52 -5.37 -9.52
CA LEU A 90 -14.67 -6.55 -9.33
C LEU A 90 -14.05 -6.96 -10.67
N LEU A 91 -12.77 -7.34 -10.62
CA LEU A 91 -12.03 -7.84 -11.75
C LEU A 91 -12.20 -9.35 -11.89
N ASP A 92 -12.11 -9.86 -13.12
CA ASP A 92 -12.08 -11.29 -13.38
C ASP A 92 -10.66 -11.80 -13.16
N PRO A 93 -10.40 -12.64 -12.13
CA PRO A 93 -9.04 -13.11 -11.83
C PRO A 93 -8.45 -13.98 -12.95
N ALA A 94 -9.27 -14.56 -13.82
CA ALA A 94 -8.79 -15.39 -14.93
C ALA A 94 -8.20 -14.56 -16.06
N THR A 95 -8.64 -13.30 -16.23
CA THR A 95 -8.29 -12.46 -17.39
C THR A 95 -7.68 -11.12 -17.04
N GLN A 96 -7.86 -10.65 -15.80
CA GLN A 96 -7.44 -9.31 -15.36
C GLN A 96 -6.50 -9.40 -14.17
N PRO A 97 -5.41 -8.60 -14.14
CA PRO A 97 -4.51 -8.57 -13.00
C PRO A 97 -5.18 -7.91 -11.79
N ALA A 98 -4.88 -8.40 -10.59
CA ALA A 98 -5.24 -7.70 -9.37
C ALA A 98 -4.35 -6.48 -9.17
N ARG A 99 -4.76 -5.59 -8.29
CA ARG A 99 -4.05 -4.35 -7.98
C ARG A 99 -3.32 -4.46 -6.65
N ILE A 100 -2.03 -4.10 -6.62
CA ILE A 100 -1.31 -3.84 -5.37
C ILE A 100 -1.47 -2.35 -5.10
N ARG A 101 -1.93 -1.99 -3.90
CA ARG A 101 -2.33 -0.61 -3.62
C ARG A 101 -1.95 -0.17 -2.22
N ALA A 102 -1.88 1.15 -2.05
CA ALA A 102 -1.76 1.80 -0.74
C ALA A 102 -0.61 1.26 0.11
N MET A 103 0.55 1.03 -0.53
CA MET A 103 1.77 0.57 0.15
C MET A 103 2.54 1.77 0.69
N TYR A 104 2.72 1.80 2.00
CA TYR A 104 3.46 2.86 2.68
C TYR A 104 4.40 2.27 3.71
N THR A 105 5.61 2.83 3.79
CA THR A 105 6.59 2.51 4.84
C THR A 105 6.83 3.74 5.68
N HIS A 106 6.80 3.59 7.01
CA HIS A 106 7.12 4.67 7.92
C HIS A 106 8.57 5.14 7.67
N PRO A 107 8.82 6.46 7.56
CA PRO A 107 10.17 6.96 7.25
C PRO A 107 11.28 6.47 8.18
N ASP A 108 10.97 6.19 9.45
CA ASP A 108 11.94 5.71 10.43
C ASP A 108 12.23 4.21 10.30
N HIS A 109 11.50 3.50 9.44
CA HIS A 109 11.63 2.05 9.25
C HIS A 109 11.99 1.68 7.81
N THR A 110 12.50 2.62 7.02
CA THR A 110 12.93 2.34 5.65
C THR A 110 14.19 1.47 5.61
N ARG A 111 14.39 0.77 4.50
CA ARG A 111 15.57 -0.07 4.24
C ARG A 111 15.71 -1.25 5.22
N ARG A 112 14.61 -1.71 5.78
CA ARG A 112 14.56 -2.86 6.71
C ARG A 112 13.78 -4.04 6.16
N GLY A 113 13.39 -3.99 4.89
CA GLY A 113 12.62 -5.05 4.25
C GLY A 113 11.10 -4.98 4.48
N VAL A 114 10.59 -3.88 5.04
CA VAL A 114 9.16 -3.71 5.29
C VAL A 114 8.35 -3.74 3.99
N GLY A 115 8.73 -2.94 3.01
CA GLY A 115 8.03 -2.89 1.72
C GLY A 115 8.09 -4.23 0.99
N ARG A 116 9.23 -4.90 1.02
CA ARG A 116 9.38 -6.23 0.40
C ARG A 116 8.48 -7.26 1.08
N LEU A 117 8.39 -7.23 2.40
CA LEU A 117 7.51 -8.13 3.15
C LEU A 117 6.04 -7.88 2.78
N VAL A 118 5.61 -6.63 2.73
CA VAL A 118 4.24 -6.29 2.34
C VAL A 118 3.94 -6.79 0.93
N LEU A 119 4.85 -6.57 -0.02
CA LEU A 119 4.69 -7.04 -1.39
C LEU A 119 4.55 -8.56 -1.45
N GLN A 120 5.40 -9.30 -0.73
CA GLN A 120 5.34 -10.75 -0.65
C GLN A 120 4.01 -11.26 -0.07
N LEU A 121 3.51 -10.60 0.98
CA LEU A 121 2.22 -10.94 1.59
C LEU A 121 1.07 -10.74 0.60
N CYS A 122 1.09 -9.63 -0.14
CA CYS A 122 0.07 -9.35 -1.14
C CYS A 122 0.11 -10.35 -2.30
N GLU A 123 1.29 -10.67 -2.79
CA GLU A 123 1.44 -11.65 -3.88
C GLU A 123 0.96 -13.04 -3.45
N ALA A 124 1.32 -13.48 -2.24
CA ALA A 124 0.90 -14.78 -1.72
C ALA A 124 -0.62 -14.85 -1.51
N ALA A 125 -1.21 -13.80 -0.95
CA ALA A 125 -2.65 -13.74 -0.72
C ALA A 125 -3.43 -13.70 -2.04
N ALA A 126 -2.97 -12.94 -3.01
CA ALA A 126 -3.58 -12.87 -4.33
C ALA A 126 -3.51 -14.22 -5.06
N ALA A 127 -2.36 -14.89 -5.00
CA ALA A 127 -2.19 -16.22 -5.58
C ALA A 127 -3.15 -17.24 -4.93
N ALA A 128 -3.30 -17.20 -3.62
CA ALA A 128 -4.23 -18.07 -2.88
C ALA A 128 -5.69 -17.81 -3.29
N ALA A 129 -6.01 -16.62 -3.77
CA ALA A 129 -7.34 -16.26 -4.26
C ALA A 129 -7.55 -16.56 -5.76
N GLY A 130 -6.59 -17.20 -6.42
CA GLY A 130 -6.68 -17.57 -7.83
C GLY A 130 -6.17 -16.53 -8.81
N VAL A 131 -5.54 -15.46 -8.32
CA VAL A 131 -4.97 -14.41 -9.17
C VAL A 131 -3.61 -14.85 -9.68
N THR A 132 -3.37 -14.69 -10.97
CA THR A 132 -2.10 -15.09 -11.62
C THR A 132 -1.21 -13.91 -11.94
N ARG A 133 -1.74 -12.69 -11.96
CA ARG A 133 -0.98 -11.48 -12.27
C ARG A 133 -1.41 -10.34 -11.35
N VAL A 134 -0.45 -9.51 -10.97
CA VAL A 134 -0.70 -8.29 -10.20
C VAL A 134 -0.04 -7.11 -10.91
N GLN A 135 -0.60 -5.91 -10.71
CA GLN A 135 -0.01 -4.68 -11.19
C GLN A 135 -0.13 -3.60 -10.14
N LEU A 136 0.72 -2.60 -10.22
CA LEU A 136 0.72 -1.48 -9.31
C LEU A 136 1.15 -0.20 -10.02
N MET A 137 0.78 0.94 -9.42
CA MET A 137 1.29 2.24 -9.83
C MET A 137 2.32 2.67 -8.78
N ALA A 138 3.60 2.69 -9.17
CA ALA A 138 4.70 2.98 -8.26
C ALA A 138 4.88 4.49 -8.08
N THR A 139 5.21 4.90 -6.84
CA THR A 139 5.77 6.24 -6.61
C THR A 139 7.24 6.24 -7.04
N VAL A 140 7.81 7.44 -7.23
CA VAL A 140 9.24 7.58 -7.56
C VAL A 140 10.10 6.92 -6.47
N ALA A 141 9.74 7.11 -5.20
CA ALA A 141 10.49 6.54 -4.08
C ALA A 141 10.37 5.02 -4.00
N GLY A 142 9.24 4.45 -4.39
CA GLY A 142 8.98 3.00 -4.33
C GLY A 142 9.51 2.20 -5.52
N ARG A 143 9.77 2.87 -6.64
CA ARG A 143 10.16 2.21 -7.89
C ARG A 143 11.36 1.26 -7.76
N PRO A 144 12.46 1.61 -7.06
CA PRO A 144 13.60 0.70 -6.94
C PRO A 144 13.24 -0.64 -6.28
N LEU A 145 12.35 -0.65 -5.29
CA LEU A 145 11.88 -1.88 -4.65
C LEU A 145 11.18 -2.78 -5.67
N TYR A 146 10.27 -2.22 -6.45
CA TYR A 146 9.45 -3.00 -7.39
C TYR A 146 10.28 -3.53 -8.56
N GLU A 147 11.26 -2.77 -9.02
CA GLU A 147 12.18 -3.22 -10.08
C GLU A 147 13.11 -4.34 -9.60
N ALA A 148 13.44 -4.37 -8.31
CA ALA A 148 14.29 -5.41 -7.73
C ALA A 148 13.54 -6.69 -7.35
N ALA A 149 12.23 -6.62 -7.20
CA ALA A 149 11.40 -7.74 -6.72
C ALA A 149 10.96 -8.74 -7.84
#